data_027e39a14ce561c4fff33b4e4ec50e82
#
_entry.id   027e39a14ce561c4fff33b4e4ec50e82
#
_cell.length_a   1.000
_cell.length_b   1.000
_cell.length_c   1.000
_cell.angle_alpha   90.00
_cell.angle_beta   90.00
_cell.angle_gamma   90.00
#
_symmetry.space_group_name_H-M   'P 1'
#
loop_
_entity.id
_entity.type
_entity.pdbx_description
1 polymer ?
#
loop_
_entity_poly.entity_id
_entity_poly.type
_entity_poly.pdbx_seq_one_letter_code
_entity_poly.pdbx_strand_id
1 'polypeptide(L)'
;KPLIMNWKAKTLLHKGTPRIAVYFEKNTELIARIKTFEDARWSPNNKYWHLPDTEANRLHFNLPLAYTLVPNAEGISSIETFKRYLLSKRYSPNTINTYSEALKSFLTFCNTKAVKDITNEDVILYNNDYILKHNLSSSYQNQIVNAIKLYFKIVKDTAIEIDKIHRPKREKVLPNVLSKEEVKAIISAPTNQKHKTMLSLIYSCGLRCGELLALQPHHIDSKRNIVLLKNSKGKKD
;
A
#
# COMPACT_ATOMS: atom_id res chain seq x y z
N LYS A 1 -4.40 43.02 -11.63
CA LYS A 1 -5.35 41.92 -11.36
C LYS A 1 -4.55 40.63 -11.15
N PRO A 2 -4.68 39.92 -10.04
CA PRO A 2 -4.04 38.62 -9.92
C PRO A 2 -4.71 37.67 -10.93
N LEU A 3 -3.92 37.16 -11.87
CA LEU A 3 -4.35 36.10 -12.78
C LEU A 3 -4.73 34.87 -11.93
N ILE A 4 -5.99 34.50 -11.96
CA ILE A 4 -6.48 33.25 -11.40
C ILE A 4 -5.79 32.13 -12.19
N MET A 5 -4.78 31.53 -11.58
CA MET A 5 -4.00 30.48 -12.22
C MET A 5 -4.79 29.16 -12.18
N ASN A 6 -5.42 28.82 -13.31
CA ASN A 6 -6.15 27.57 -13.48
C ASN A 6 -5.23 26.38 -13.81
N TRP A 7 -4.27 26.08 -12.96
CA TRP A 7 -3.55 24.82 -13.04
C TRP A 7 -3.97 23.87 -11.92
N LYS A 8 -4.00 22.60 -12.23
CA LYS A 8 -4.22 21.54 -11.24
C LYS A 8 -2.90 20.82 -11.02
N ALA A 9 -2.47 20.68 -9.77
CA ALA A 9 -1.25 19.97 -9.44
C ALA A 9 -1.56 18.77 -8.53
N LYS A 10 -0.79 17.69 -8.71
CA LYS A 10 -0.84 16.51 -7.84
C LYS A 10 0.53 15.86 -7.74
N THR A 11 0.81 15.21 -6.64
CA THR A 11 2.01 14.39 -6.47
C THR A 11 1.83 13.04 -7.15
N LEU A 12 2.90 12.51 -7.75
CA LEU A 12 2.92 11.18 -8.35
C LEU A 12 4.35 10.62 -8.39
N LEU A 13 4.46 9.33 -8.65
CA LEU A 13 5.74 8.69 -8.99
C LEU A 13 5.91 8.69 -10.52
N HIS A 14 6.92 9.39 -11.00
CA HIS A 14 7.30 9.36 -12.42
C HIS A 14 8.59 8.55 -12.56
N LYS A 15 8.52 7.39 -13.22
CA LYS A 15 9.64 6.43 -13.34
C LYS A 15 10.31 6.10 -11.99
N GLY A 16 9.50 5.89 -10.95
CA GLY A 16 9.97 5.56 -9.60
C GLY A 16 10.46 6.75 -8.77
N THR A 17 10.47 7.97 -9.31
CA THR A 17 10.88 9.19 -8.59
C THR A 17 9.65 10.03 -8.21
N PRO A 18 9.55 10.54 -6.95
CA PRO A 18 8.49 11.46 -6.56
C PRO A 18 8.58 12.77 -7.37
N ARG A 19 7.49 13.13 -8.02
CA ARG A 19 7.37 14.35 -8.83
C ARG A 19 6.00 15.01 -8.61
N ILE A 20 5.91 16.29 -8.87
CA ILE A 20 4.65 17.04 -8.95
C ILE A 20 4.25 17.11 -10.43
N ALA A 21 3.07 16.56 -10.76
CA ALA A 21 2.48 16.74 -12.07
C ALA A 21 1.56 17.96 -12.06
N VAL A 22 1.71 18.81 -13.09
CA VAL A 22 0.95 20.03 -13.25
C VAL A 22 0.17 19.95 -14.57
N TYR A 23 -1.14 20.16 -14.49
CA TYR A 23 -2.08 20.10 -15.59
C TYR A 23 -2.69 21.48 -15.81
N PHE A 24 -2.69 21.95 -17.02
CA PHE A 24 -3.37 23.17 -17.45
C PHE A 24 -3.67 23.12 -18.96
N GLU A 25 -4.64 23.88 -19.41
CA GLU A 25 -4.92 24.04 -20.83
C GLU A 25 -3.77 24.76 -21.51
N LYS A 26 -3.52 24.44 -22.80
CA LYS A 26 -2.39 24.99 -23.54
C LYS A 26 -2.41 26.52 -23.51
N ASN A 27 -1.53 27.11 -22.76
CA ASN A 27 -1.36 28.55 -22.57
C ASN A 27 0.13 28.90 -22.60
N THR A 28 0.51 29.84 -23.45
CA THR A 28 1.92 30.24 -23.66
C THR A 28 2.54 30.83 -22.40
N GLU A 29 1.79 31.62 -21.64
CA GLU A 29 2.27 32.23 -20.39
C GLU A 29 2.51 31.18 -19.30
N LEU A 30 1.57 30.22 -19.14
CA LEU A 30 1.73 29.13 -18.18
C LEU A 30 2.86 28.18 -18.57
N ILE A 31 3.07 27.96 -19.88
CA ILE A 31 4.21 27.17 -20.37
C ILE A 31 5.54 27.91 -20.09
N ALA A 32 5.62 29.23 -20.34
CA ALA A 32 6.80 30.00 -20.01
C ALA A 32 7.09 29.94 -18.51
N ARG A 33 6.05 30.07 -17.69
CA ARG A 33 6.16 30.06 -16.24
C ARG A 33 6.55 28.69 -15.67
N ILE A 34 5.96 27.59 -16.15
CA ILE A 34 6.35 26.25 -15.65
C ILE A 34 7.81 25.93 -15.99
N LYS A 35 8.33 26.43 -17.10
CA LYS A 35 9.73 26.27 -17.51
C LYS A 35 10.74 27.01 -16.63
N THR A 36 10.30 27.97 -15.80
CA THR A 36 11.19 28.65 -14.85
C THR A 36 11.51 27.80 -13.62
N PHE A 37 10.74 26.74 -13.39
CA PHE A 37 11.02 25.82 -12.27
C PHE A 37 12.18 24.90 -12.63
N GLU A 38 13.06 24.70 -11.67
CA GLU A 38 14.19 23.79 -11.80
C GLU A 38 13.72 22.38 -12.18
N ASP A 39 14.37 21.78 -13.17
CA ASP A 39 14.09 20.44 -13.68
C ASP A 39 12.59 20.18 -14.05
N ALA A 40 11.88 21.24 -14.49
CA ALA A 40 10.55 21.09 -15.05
C ALA A 40 10.62 20.46 -16.45
N ARG A 41 9.89 19.35 -16.65
CA ARG A 41 9.89 18.58 -17.90
C ARG A 41 8.47 18.28 -18.38
N TRP A 42 8.30 18.27 -19.70
CA TRP A 42 7.06 17.82 -20.33
C TRP A 42 7.05 16.31 -20.53
N SER A 43 5.95 15.65 -20.16
CA SER A 43 5.71 14.22 -20.44
C SER A 43 4.73 14.08 -21.61
N PRO A 44 5.21 13.80 -22.84
CA PRO A 44 4.34 13.72 -24.02
C PRO A 44 3.29 12.60 -23.92
N ASN A 45 3.69 11.45 -23.38
CA ASN A 45 2.81 10.27 -23.25
C ASN A 45 1.69 10.49 -22.23
N ASN A 46 1.97 11.26 -21.16
CA ASN A 46 1.04 11.48 -20.07
C ASN A 46 0.36 12.85 -20.13
N LYS A 47 0.76 13.71 -21.08
CA LYS A 47 0.19 15.06 -21.32
C LYS A 47 0.17 15.96 -20.08
N TYR A 48 1.24 15.96 -19.28
CA TYR A 48 1.42 16.87 -18.16
C TYR A 48 2.86 17.34 -18.04
N TRP A 49 3.04 18.51 -17.41
CA TRP A 49 4.33 18.96 -16.94
C TRP A 49 4.65 18.32 -15.60
N HIS A 50 5.91 17.98 -15.35
CA HIS A 50 6.32 17.49 -14.05
C HIS A 50 7.64 18.13 -13.60
N LEU A 51 7.76 18.34 -12.30
CA LEU A 51 8.92 18.96 -11.64
C LEU A 51 9.24 18.21 -10.34
N PRO A 52 10.43 18.42 -9.76
CA PRO A 52 10.80 17.77 -8.51
C PRO A 52 9.79 18.02 -7.39
N ASP A 53 9.53 16.99 -6.60
CA ASP A 53 8.66 17.05 -5.44
C ASP A 53 9.44 17.62 -4.24
N THR A 54 9.61 18.94 -4.23
CA THR A 54 10.29 19.70 -3.17
C THR A 54 9.27 20.46 -2.33
N GLU A 55 9.64 20.84 -1.10
CA GLU A 55 8.82 21.64 -0.21
C GLU A 55 8.41 22.98 -0.85
N ALA A 56 9.37 23.67 -1.45
CA ALA A 56 9.13 24.92 -2.16
C ALA A 56 8.11 24.77 -3.30
N ASN A 57 8.24 23.72 -4.10
CA ASN A 57 7.32 23.44 -5.20
C ASN A 57 5.92 23.06 -4.68
N ARG A 58 5.83 22.29 -3.58
CA ARG A 58 4.54 21.98 -2.96
C ARG A 58 3.83 23.22 -2.44
N LEU A 59 4.54 24.10 -1.73
CA LEU A 59 3.99 25.40 -1.30
C LEU A 59 3.49 26.22 -2.49
N HIS A 60 4.28 26.29 -3.56
CA HIS A 60 3.91 27.06 -4.76
C HIS A 60 2.62 26.56 -5.41
N PHE A 61 2.40 25.24 -5.44
CA PHE A 61 1.21 24.62 -6.04
C PHE A 61 0.09 24.34 -5.04
N ASN A 62 0.12 24.90 -3.83
CA ASN A 62 -0.83 24.64 -2.74
C ASN A 62 -1.06 23.14 -2.49
N LEU A 63 -0.01 22.35 -2.67
CA LEU A 63 -0.04 20.93 -2.30
C LEU A 63 0.31 20.81 -0.82
N PRO A 64 -0.27 19.80 -0.13
CA PRO A 64 0.15 19.49 1.23
C PRO A 64 1.66 19.32 1.23
N LEU A 65 2.36 19.97 2.17
CA LEU A 65 3.78 19.72 2.34
C LEU A 65 3.95 18.22 2.47
N ALA A 66 4.75 17.58 1.58
CA ALA A 66 5.31 16.32 1.94
C ALA A 66 6.32 16.69 3.04
N TYR A 67 5.84 16.66 4.23
CA TYR A 67 6.74 16.12 5.19
C TYR A 67 7.10 14.74 4.61
N THR A 68 8.34 14.54 4.21
CA THR A 68 8.95 13.22 4.29
C THR A 68 8.97 12.94 5.79
N LEU A 69 7.78 12.70 6.33
CA LEU A 69 7.60 12.30 7.68
C LEU A 69 8.24 10.92 7.72
N VAL A 70 9.52 10.91 7.99
CA VAL A 70 10.19 9.72 8.49
C VAL A 70 9.91 9.70 9.99
N PRO A 71 9.69 8.54 10.58
CA PRO A 71 9.63 8.42 12.02
C PRO A 71 10.86 9.07 12.63
N ASN A 72 10.74 9.64 13.80
CA ASN A 72 11.91 10.12 14.54
C ASN A 72 12.88 8.95 14.83
N ALA A 73 14.06 9.25 15.37
CA ALA A 73 15.10 8.23 15.62
C ALA A 73 14.60 7.08 16.52
N GLU A 74 13.78 7.38 17.53
CA GLU A 74 13.13 6.40 18.40
C GLU A 74 12.15 5.53 17.61
N GLY A 75 11.34 6.14 16.74
CA GLY A 75 10.38 5.44 15.86
C GLY A 75 11.09 4.50 14.88
N ILE A 76 12.23 4.91 14.30
CA ILE A 76 13.04 4.03 13.43
C ILE A 76 13.56 2.81 14.22
N SER A 77 14.14 3.03 15.40
CA SER A 77 14.61 1.96 16.29
C SER A 77 13.47 1.00 16.68
N SER A 78 12.29 1.56 16.94
CA SER A 78 11.07 0.82 17.27
C SER A 78 10.61 -0.10 16.14
N ILE A 79 10.66 0.38 14.90
CA ILE A 79 10.29 -0.42 13.71
C ILE A 79 11.27 -1.59 13.54
N GLU A 80 12.57 -1.36 13.71
CA GLU A 80 13.57 -2.43 13.60
C GLU A 80 13.42 -3.46 14.73
N THR A 81 13.11 -3.04 15.94
CA THR A 81 12.81 -3.93 17.06
C THR A 81 11.55 -4.76 16.78
N PHE A 82 10.51 -4.14 16.22
CA PHE A 82 9.30 -4.82 15.84
C PHE A 82 9.52 -5.85 14.74
N LYS A 83 10.31 -5.53 13.71
CA LYS A 83 10.71 -6.48 12.66
C LYS A 83 11.44 -7.69 13.25
N ARG A 84 12.39 -7.48 14.16
CA ARG A 84 13.09 -8.57 14.83
C ARG A 84 12.15 -9.45 15.63
N TYR A 85 11.19 -8.87 16.35
CA TYR A 85 10.17 -9.62 17.05
C TYR A 85 9.31 -10.47 16.09
N LEU A 86 8.83 -9.89 14.99
CA LEU A 86 8.05 -10.63 14.00
C LEU A 86 8.83 -11.79 13.38
N LEU A 87 10.12 -11.57 13.09
CA LEU A 87 11.04 -12.61 12.61
C LEU A 87 11.20 -13.74 13.63
N SER A 88 11.44 -13.42 14.92
CA SER A 88 11.58 -14.42 16.00
C SER A 88 10.32 -15.26 16.18
N LYS A 89 9.14 -14.68 15.91
CA LYS A 89 7.84 -15.39 15.91
C LYS A 89 7.54 -16.11 14.59
N ARG A 90 8.47 -16.14 13.65
CA ARG A 90 8.34 -16.80 12.33
C ARG A 90 7.14 -16.34 11.52
N TYR A 91 6.79 -15.05 11.59
CA TYR A 91 5.80 -14.46 10.68
C TYR A 91 6.28 -14.55 9.23
N SER A 92 5.36 -14.64 8.28
CA SER A 92 5.70 -14.65 6.86
C SER A 92 6.36 -13.32 6.43
N PRO A 93 7.27 -13.33 5.42
CA PRO A 93 7.89 -12.10 4.91
C PRO A 93 6.86 -11.02 4.53
N ASN A 94 5.75 -11.43 3.92
CA ASN A 94 4.65 -10.53 3.57
C ASN A 94 4.02 -9.88 4.81
N THR A 95 3.80 -10.65 5.89
CA THR A 95 3.23 -10.13 7.13
C THR A 95 4.20 -9.17 7.81
N ILE A 96 5.49 -9.50 7.84
CA ILE A 96 6.54 -8.66 8.40
C ILE A 96 6.57 -7.32 7.68
N ASN A 97 6.60 -7.33 6.34
CA ASN A 97 6.61 -6.12 5.54
C ASN A 97 5.35 -5.28 5.77
N THR A 98 4.17 -5.90 5.68
CA THR A 98 2.88 -5.21 5.86
C THR A 98 2.75 -4.55 7.23
N TYR A 99 3.13 -5.26 8.30
CA TYR A 99 3.02 -4.72 9.65
C TYR A 99 4.08 -3.67 9.96
N SER A 100 5.28 -3.83 9.41
CA SER A 100 6.35 -2.84 9.57
C SER A 100 6.04 -1.54 8.84
N GLU A 101 5.52 -1.60 7.61
CA GLU A 101 5.08 -0.41 6.88
C GLU A 101 3.85 0.25 7.53
N ALA A 102 2.93 -0.55 8.07
CA ALA A 102 1.79 -0.03 8.82
C ALA A 102 2.24 0.74 10.09
N LEU A 103 3.14 0.14 10.87
CA LEU A 103 3.71 0.81 12.06
C LEU A 103 4.51 2.05 11.67
N LYS A 104 5.32 1.98 10.61
CA LYS A 104 6.07 3.12 10.08
C LYS A 104 5.15 4.28 9.72
N SER A 105 4.05 4.04 9.03
CA SER A 105 3.07 5.07 8.68
C SER A 105 2.49 5.75 9.93
N PHE A 106 2.14 4.98 10.95
CA PHE A 106 1.63 5.50 12.21
C PHE A 106 2.67 6.30 13.00
N LEU A 107 3.87 5.76 13.19
CA LEU A 107 4.96 6.46 13.89
C LEU A 107 5.46 7.69 13.14
N THR A 108 5.34 7.69 11.81
CA THR A 108 5.56 8.86 10.99
C THR A 108 4.56 9.98 11.31
N PHE A 109 3.29 9.64 11.46
CA PHE A 109 2.25 10.60 11.86
C PHE A 109 2.50 11.17 13.27
N CYS A 110 2.97 10.32 14.19
CA CYS A 110 3.29 10.68 15.58
C CYS A 110 4.75 11.15 15.78
N ASN A 111 5.47 11.57 14.72
CA ASN A 111 6.93 11.81 14.77
C ASN A 111 7.39 12.91 15.75
N THR A 112 6.49 13.76 16.21
CA THR A 112 6.76 14.82 17.21
C THR A 112 6.70 14.32 18.66
N LYS A 113 6.20 13.10 18.87
CA LYS A 113 6.05 12.49 20.21
C LYS A 113 7.07 11.37 20.44
N ALA A 114 7.50 11.19 21.68
CA ALA A 114 8.20 9.97 22.06
C ALA A 114 7.22 8.77 22.02
N VAL A 115 7.73 7.59 21.70
CA VAL A 115 6.86 6.40 21.54
C VAL A 115 6.07 6.07 22.82
N LYS A 116 6.66 6.30 23.98
CA LYS A 116 6.01 6.10 25.29
C LYS A 116 4.84 7.06 25.57
N ASP A 117 4.87 8.25 24.94
CA ASP A 117 3.86 9.31 25.15
C ASP A 117 2.71 9.23 24.14
N ILE A 118 2.72 8.25 23.24
CA ILE A 118 1.65 7.99 22.28
C ILE A 118 0.45 7.38 23.02
N THR A 119 -0.73 7.95 22.79
CA THR A 119 -1.97 7.58 23.46
C THR A 119 -3.02 7.02 22.51
N ASN A 120 -4.14 6.55 23.03
CA ASN A 120 -5.29 6.13 22.22
C ASN A 120 -5.87 7.28 21.39
N GLU A 121 -5.77 8.52 21.87
CA GLU A 121 -6.21 9.70 21.12
C GLU A 121 -5.40 9.89 19.84
N ASP A 122 -4.08 9.63 19.87
CA ASP A 122 -3.23 9.69 18.67
C ASP A 122 -3.65 8.64 17.64
N VAL A 123 -4.10 7.47 18.08
CA VAL A 123 -4.64 6.45 17.16
C VAL A 123 -5.95 6.92 16.53
N ILE A 124 -6.82 7.59 17.31
CA ILE A 124 -8.06 8.16 16.81
C ILE A 124 -7.77 9.29 15.81
N LEU A 125 -6.86 10.20 16.14
CA LEU A 125 -6.43 11.28 15.26
C LEU A 125 -5.85 10.73 13.95
N TYR A 126 -4.98 9.72 14.03
CA TYR A 126 -4.43 9.06 12.85
C TYR A 126 -5.54 8.45 11.97
N ASN A 127 -6.53 7.81 12.56
CA ASN A 127 -7.65 7.27 11.80
C ASN A 127 -8.45 8.37 11.09
N ASN A 128 -8.75 9.48 11.78
CA ASN A 128 -9.56 10.56 11.24
C ASN A 128 -8.80 11.41 10.23
N ASP A 129 -7.60 11.87 10.59
CA ASP A 129 -6.86 12.89 9.82
C ASP A 129 -5.95 12.27 8.76
N TYR A 130 -5.63 10.99 8.87
CA TYR A 130 -4.85 10.29 7.85
C TYR A 130 -5.69 9.26 7.08
N ILE A 131 -6.26 8.26 7.74
CA ILE A 131 -6.96 7.16 7.07
C ILE A 131 -8.22 7.63 6.35
N LEU A 132 -9.13 8.30 7.06
CA LEU A 132 -10.42 8.72 6.50
C LEU A 132 -10.24 9.89 5.54
N LYS A 133 -9.42 10.87 5.87
CA LYS A 133 -9.16 12.04 5.03
C LYS A 133 -8.54 11.66 3.66
N HIS A 134 -7.73 10.60 3.60
CA HIS A 134 -7.16 10.09 2.36
C HIS A 134 -8.01 8.99 1.71
N ASN A 135 -9.23 8.74 2.20
CA ASN A 135 -10.14 7.71 1.69
C ASN A 135 -9.48 6.31 1.58
N LEU A 136 -8.64 5.95 2.56
CA LEU A 136 -7.99 4.65 2.58
C LEU A 136 -9.01 3.56 2.96
N SER A 137 -8.83 2.36 2.42
CA SER A 137 -9.79 1.27 2.59
C SER A 137 -9.89 0.79 4.05
N SER A 138 -11.07 0.28 4.44
CA SER A 138 -11.29 -0.35 5.75
C SER A 138 -10.36 -1.55 5.98
N SER A 139 -9.95 -2.24 4.92
CA SER A 139 -8.94 -3.31 4.98
C SER A 139 -7.57 -2.77 5.36
N TYR A 140 -7.17 -1.63 4.79
CA TYR A 140 -5.91 -0.96 5.15
C TYR A 140 -5.96 -0.48 6.61
N GLN A 141 -7.05 0.20 7.01
CA GLN A 141 -7.25 0.63 8.40
C GLN A 141 -7.14 -0.55 9.38
N ASN A 142 -7.72 -1.69 9.05
CA ASN A 142 -7.66 -2.89 9.88
C ASN A 142 -6.24 -3.46 10.00
N GLN A 143 -5.43 -3.40 8.94
CA GLN A 143 -4.01 -3.77 8.98
C GLN A 143 -3.21 -2.85 9.91
N ILE A 144 -3.43 -1.54 9.83
CA ILE A 144 -2.81 -0.54 10.71
C ILE A 144 -3.16 -0.84 12.18
N VAL A 145 -4.45 -0.97 12.49
CA VAL A 145 -4.92 -1.26 13.85
C VAL A 145 -4.30 -2.56 14.40
N ASN A 146 -4.20 -3.61 13.56
CA ASN A 146 -3.56 -4.86 13.98
C ASN A 146 -2.06 -4.69 14.26
N ALA A 147 -1.35 -3.93 13.43
CA ALA A 147 0.07 -3.65 13.62
C ALA A 147 0.32 -2.84 14.91
N ILE A 148 -0.48 -1.77 15.13
CA ILE A 148 -0.43 -0.95 16.36
C ILE A 148 -0.70 -1.81 17.58
N LYS A 149 -1.79 -2.59 17.60
CA LYS A 149 -2.12 -3.46 18.73
C LYS A 149 -1.01 -4.46 19.03
N LEU A 150 -0.44 -5.09 18.00
CA LEU A 150 0.63 -6.06 18.20
C LEU A 150 1.91 -5.39 18.70
N TYR A 151 2.27 -4.23 18.17
CA TYR A 151 3.46 -3.50 18.59
C TYR A 151 3.34 -3.05 20.04
N PHE A 152 2.29 -2.36 20.42
CA PHE A 152 2.10 -1.85 21.79
C PHE A 152 1.82 -2.95 22.83
N LYS A 153 1.43 -4.14 22.40
CA LYS A 153 1.38 -5.32 23.27
C LYS A 153 2.78 -5.79 23.69
N ILE A 154 3.80 -5.51 22.89
CA ILE A 154 5.18 -5.94 23.11
C ILE A 154 5.96 -4.89 23.90
N VAL A 155 5.67 -3.62 23.65
CA VAL A 155 6.33 -2.50 24.32
C VAL A 155 5.83 -2.40 25.77
N LYS A 156 6.77 -2.35 26.69
CA LYS A 156 6.49 -2.04 28.12
C LYS A 156 6.44 -0.53 28.29
N ASP A 157 5.70 -0.06 29.28
CA ASP A 157 5.56 1.36 29.63
C ASP A 157 4.97 2.23 28.50
N THR A 158 3.76 1.86 28.06
CA THR A 158 2.98 2.62 27.08
C THR A 158 1.69 3.16 27.70
N ALA A 159 1.29 4.36 27.28
CA ALA A 159 0.00 4.96 27.63
C ALA A 159 -1.18 4.40 26.81
N ILE A 160 -0.91 3.52 25.83
CA ILE A 160 -1.94 2.93 24.97
C ILE A 160 -2.65 1.77 25.67
N GLU A 161 -3.98 1.91 25.78
CA GLU A 161 -4.89 0.86 26.22
C GLU A 161 -5.37 0.07 24.97
N ILE A 162 -4.75 -1.10 24.72
CA ILE A 162 -4.96 -1.91 23.51
C ILE A 162 -6.43 -2.28 23.31
N ASP A 163 -7.16 -2.54 24.38
CA ASP A 163 -8.57 -2.97 24.32
C ASP A 163 -9.50 -1.84 23.86
N LYS A 164 -9.14 -0.59 24.07
CA LYS A 164 -9.89 0.59 23.61
C LYS A 164 -9.66 0.93 22.14
N ILE A 165 -8.72 0.29 21.46
CA ILE A 165 -8.52 0.51 20.01
C ILE A 165 -9.57 -0.28 19.25
N HIS A 166 -10.50 0.39 18.60
CA HIS A 166 -11.55 -0.24 17.81
C HIS A 166 -11.11 -0.55 16.39
N ARG A 167 -11.63 -1.66 15.85
CA ARG A 167 -11.48 -2.03 14.45
C ARG A 167 -12.60 -1.40 13.62
N PRO A 168 -12.34 -1.06 12.34
CA PRO A 168 -13.41 -0.62 11.47
C PRO A 168 -14.47 -1.72 11.31
N LYS A 169 -15.74 -1.31 11.27
CA LYS A 169 -16.84 -2.23 10.96
C LYS A 169 -16.69 -2.69 9.51
N ARG A 170 -16.68 -4.01 9.29
CA ARG A 170 -16.62 -4.55 7.94
C ARG A 170 -18.02 -4.60 7.33
N GLU A 171 -18.12 -4.10 6.12
CA GLU A 171 -19.29 -4.37 5.29
C GLU A 171 -19.27 -5.83 4.84
N LYS A 172 -20.42 -6.50 4.95
CA LYS A 172 -20.61 -7.84 4.42
C LYS A 172 -21.04 -7.69 2.95
N VAL A 173 -20.07 -7.68 2.07
CA VAL A 173 -20.32 -7.65 0.62
C VAL A 173 -20.35 -9.12 0.13
N LEU A 174 -21.39 -9.46 -0.62
CA LEU A 174 -21.45 -10.77 -1.27
C LEU A 174 -20.34 -10.88 -2.32
N PRO A 175 -19.66 -12.03 -2.42
CA PRO A 175 -18.64 -12.22 -3.45
C PRO A 175 -19.29 -12.19 -4.84
N ASN A 176 -18.60 -11.62 -5.83
CA ASN A 176 -19.00 -11.75 -7.22
C ASN A 176 -18.79 -13.19 -7.66
N VAL A 177 -19.88 -13.84 -8.07
CA VAL A 177 -19.85 -15.23 -8.56
C VAL A 177 -20.00 -15.20 -10.08
N LEU A 178 -19.05 -15.82 -10.77
CA LEU A 178 -19.06 -15.97 -12.22
C LEU A 178 -19.94 -17.18 -12.62
N SER A 179 -20.66 -17.05 -13.74
CA SER A 179 -21.37 -18.17 -14.36
C SER A 179 -20.38 -19.17 -14.97
N LYS A 180 -20.85 -20.38 -15.26
CA LYS A 180 -20.02 -21.41 -15.93
C LYS A 180 -19.56 -20.95 -17.32
N GLU A 181 -20.41 -20.21 -18.03
CA GLU A 181 -20.17 -19.65 -19.35
C GLU A 181 -19.06 -18.60 -19.32
N GLU A 182 -19.10 -17.69 -18.32
CA GLU A 182 -18.06 -16.69 -18.11
C GLU A 182 -16.72 -17.33 -17.75
N VAL A 183 -16.72 -18.32 -16.87
CA VAL A 183 -15.50 -19.07 -16.51
C VAL A 183 -14.92 -19.76 -17.74
N LYS A 184 -15.75 -20.42 -18.56
CA LYS A 184 -15.32 -21.06 -19.82
C LYS A 184 -14.71 -20.03 -20.78
N ALA A 185 -15.32 -18.88 -20.92
CA ALA A 185 -14.79 -17.79 -21.74
C ALA A 185 -13.42 -17.30 -21.24
N ILE A 186 -13.28 -17.07 -19.94
CA ILE A 186 -12.03 -16.63 -19.32
C ILE A 186 -10.91 -17.66 -19.53
N ILE A 187 -11.19 -18.95 -19.33
CA ILE A 187 -10.17 -20.01 -19.51
C ILE A 187 -9.78 -20.14 -20.98
N SER A 188 -10.69 -19.90 -21.92
CA SER A 188 -10.46 -20.04 -23.35
C SER A 188 -9.83 -18.81 -23.99
N ALA A 189 -9.90 -17.64 -23.37
CA ALA A 189 -9.42 -16.37 -23.92
C ALA A 189 -7.89 -16.31 -24.18
N PRO A 190 -7.00 -16.87 -23.31
CA PRO A 190 -5.58 -16.79 -23.54
C PRO A 190 -5.14 -17.64 -24.73
N THR A 191 -4.37 -17.05 -25.65
CA THR A 191 -3.67 -17.78 -26.73
C THR A 191 -2.46 -18.54 -26.24
N ASN A 192 -1.82 -18.06 -25.16
CA ASN A 192 -0.66 -18.71 -24.56
C ASN A 192 -1.08 -19.93 -23.74
N GLN A 193 -0.57 -21.11 -24.12
CA GLN A 193 -0.88 -22.39 -23.47
C GLN A 193 -0.54 -22.40 -21.97
N LYS A 194 0.57 -21.76 -21.56
CA LYS A 194 0.95 -21.65 -20.15
C LYS A 194 -0.13 -20.93 -19.34
N HIS A 195 -0.62 -19.80 -19.83
CA HIS A 195 -1.67 -19.03 -19.14
C HIS A 195 -2.98 -19.81 -19.08
N LYS A 196 -3.35 -20.48 -20.17
CA LYS A 196 -4.53 -21.34 -20.20
C LYS A 196 -4.46 -22.47 -19.17
N THR A 197 -3.30 -23.14 -19.08
CA THR A 197 -3.06 -24.21 -18.08
C THR A 197 -3.13 -23.66 -16.66
N MET A 198 -2.54 -22.47 -16.40
CA MET A 198 -2.60 -21.84 -15.07
C MET A 198 -4.04 -21.54 -14.65
N LEU A 199 -4.86 -20.95 -15.53
CA LEU A 199 -6.27 -20.67 -15.25
C LEU A 199 -7.09 -21.96 -15.03
N SER A 200 -6.82 -22.97 -15.85
CA SER A 200 -7.47 -24.29 -15.70
C SER A 200 -7.16 -24.94 -14.35
N LEU A 201 -5.89 -24.88 -13.91
CA LEU A 201 -5.47 -25.41 -12.61
C LEU A 201 -6.08 -24.64 -11.44
N ILE A 202 -6.17 -23.30 -11.52
CA ILE A 202 -6.84 -22.48 -10.50
C ILE A 202 -8.30 -22.92 -10.38
N TYR A 203 -8.99 -23.06 -11.49
CA TYR A 203 -10.41 -23.38 -11.48
C TYR A 203 -10.68 -24.83 -11.04
N SER A 204 -9.93 -25.80 -11.56
CA SER A 204 -10.16 -27.23 -11.28
C SER A 204 -9.71 -27.64 -9.89
N CYS A 205 -8.59 -27.11 -9.40
CA CYS A 205 -7.99 -27.50 -8.12
C CYS A 205 -8.22 -26.46 -7.00
N GLY A 206 -8.82 -25.31 -7.28
CA GLY A 206 -9.03 -24.24 -6.30
C GLY A 206 -7.73 -23.61 -5.78
N LEU A 207 -6.66 -23.60 -6.59
CA LEU A 207 -5.35 -23.12 -6.18
C LEU A 207 -5.37 -21.63 -5.88
N ARG A 208 -4.68 -21.22 -4.80
CA ARG A 208 -4.37 -19.82 -4.59
C ARG A 208 -3.24 -19.39 -5.53
N CYS A 209 -3.21 -18.10 -5.90
CA CYS A 209 -2.19 -17.58 -6.81
C CYS A 209 -0.75 -17.94 -6.36
N GLY A 210 -0.44 -17.82 -5.06
CA GLY A 210 0.88 -18.19 -4.53
C GLY A 210 1.19 -19.68 -4.61
N GLU A 211 0.20 -20.55 -4.46
CA GLU A 211 0.34 -21.99 -4.59
C GLU A 211 0.60 -22.40 -6.05
N LEU A 212 -0.14 -21.78 -6.98
CA LEU A 212 0.08 -21.97 -8.41
C LEU A 212 1.49 -21.54 -8.83
N LEU A 213 1.95 -20.36 -8.38
CA LEU A 213 3.28 -19.85 -8.74
C LEU A 213 4.44 -20.67 -8.15
N ALA A 214 4.20 -21.35 -7.02
CA ALA A 214 5.16 -22.25 -6.39
C ALA A 214 5.10 -23.68 -6.93
N LEU A 215 4.13 -24.00 -7.81
CA LEU A 215 3.95 -25.34 -8.35
C LEU A 215 5.10 -25.67 -9.30
N GLN A 216 5.65 -26.88 -9.15
CA GLN A 216 6.73 -27.41 -9.98
C GLN A 216 6.29 -28.72 -10.63
N PRO A 217 6.88 -29.13 -11.77
CA PRO A 217 6.49 -30.35 -12.49
C PRO A 217 6.48 -31.62 -11.62
N HIS A 218 7.42 -31.75 -10.70
CA HIS A 218 7.50 -32.91 -9.79
C HIS A 218 6.42 -32.93 -8.70
N HIS A 219 5.62 -31.87 -8.57
CA HIS A 219 4.44 -31.85 -7.70
C HIS A 219 3.20 -32.47 -8.35
N ILE A 220 3.29 -32.82 -9.65
CA ILE A 220 2.20 -33.43 -10.39
C ILE A 220 2.46 -34.93 -10.51
N ASP A 221 1.65 -35.73 -9.85
CA ASP A 221 1.69 -37.19 -9.97
C ASP A 221 0.56 -37.66 -10.91
N SER A 222 0.93 -37.87 -12.17
CA SER A 222 -0.01 -38.31 -13.21
C SER A 222 -0.50 -39.74 -13.02
N LYS A 223 0.23 -40.60 -12.27
CA LYS A 223 -0.19 -41.98 -12.01
C LYS A 223 -1.31 -42.01 -10.96
N ARG A 224 -1.26 -41.09 -9.98
CA ARG A 224 -2.26 -40.99 -8.92
C ARG A 224 -3.31 -39.91 -9.18
N ASN A 225 -3.16 -39.14 -10.28
CA ASN A 225 -4.02 -38.00 -10.62
C ASN A 225 -4.10 -36.96 -9.50
N ILE A 226 -2.97 -36.65 -8.84
CA ILE A 226 -2.93 -35.68 -7.73
C ILE A 226 -1.91 -34.58 -8.01
N VAL A 227 -2.19 -33.41 -7.42
CA VAL A 227 -1.28 -32.27 -7.36
C VAL A 227 -0.91 -32.04 -5.91
N LEU A 228 0.38 -32.15 -5.59
CA LEU A 228 0.91 -31.94 -4.24
C LEU A 228 1.20 -30.45 -4.02
N LEU A 229 0.57 -29.86 -3.03
CA LEU A 229 0.82 -28.48 -2.64
C LEU A 229 1.68 -28.47 -1.39
N LYS A 230 2.94 -28.03 -1.52
CA LYS A 230 3.86 -27.89 -0.40
C LYS A 230 3.87 -26.46 0.13
N ASN A 231 3.98 -26.31 1.44
CA ASN A 231 4.07 -25.02 2.15
C ASN A 231 2.89 -24.06 1.84
N SER A 232 1.69 -24.57 1.72
CA SER A 232 0.48 -23.79 1.54
C SER A 232 0.23 -22.85 2.75
N LYS A 233 -0.77 -21.99 2.68
CA LYS A 233 -1.08 -21.01 3.73
C LYS A 233 -1.27 -21.69 5.09
N GLY A 234 -0.42 -21.35 6.04
CA GLY A 234 -0.42 -21.96 7.39
C GLY A 234 0.57 -23.13 7.53
N LYS A 235 1.51 -23.30 6.59
CA LYS A 235 2.50 -24.40 6.56
C LYS A 235 1.84 -25.79 6.55
N LYS A 236 0.73 -25.90 5.84
CA LYS A 236 0.03 -27.18 5.60
C LYS A 236 0.42 -27.67 4.20
N ASP A 237 0.67 -28.95 4.12
CA ASP A 237 0.83 -29.70 2.88
C ASP A 237 -0.49 -30.37 2.49
#